data_aa34c1ad8876f07504383d0bd1427b89
#
_entry.id   aa34c1ad8876f07504383d0bd1427b89
#
_cell.length_a   1.000
_cell.length_b   1.000
_cell.length_c   1.000
_cell.angle_alpha   90.00
_cell.angle_beta   90.00
_cell.angle_gamma   90.00
#
_symmetry.space_group_name_H-M   'P 1'
#
loop_
_entity.id
_entity.type
_entity.pdbx_description
1 polymer ?
#
loop_
_entity_poly.entity_id
_entity_poly.type
_entity_poly.pdbx_seq_one_letter_code
_entity_poly.pdbx_strand_id
1 'polypeptide(L)'
;MAFGISTPPGRKLWTSDAKPFDFGLTTSNHFVDAVVSYQLPWFPLSLKWTTLVAGKDPNAEGKRNFTTYAELSYTHRWNDFSVWGGVGVTPWKGLYHRAKGGVNNLELKLQYNFRLYEPITMPLFTKIAYNPLSEQFHFLVGANLIIPYTFK
;
A
#
# COMPACT_ATOMS: atom_id res chain seq x y z
N MET A 1 -15.04 5.60 1.41
CA MET A 1 -14.01 5.99 2.38
C MET A 1 -13.70 4.80 3.27
N ALA A 2 -12.45 4.43 3.44
CA ALA A 2 -12.04 3.32 4.29
C ALA A 2 -11.03 3.82 5.33
N PHE A 3 -11.06 3.23 6.52
CA PHE A 3 -10.06 3.44 7.57
C PHE A 3 -9.35 2.12 7.84
N GLY A 4 -8.04 2.16 7.95
CA GLY A 4 -7.22 1.00 8.25
C GLY A 4 -6.24 1.29 9.38
N ILE A 5 -5.85 0.25 10.11
CA ILE A 5 -4.74 0.30 11.07
C ILE A 5 -3.55 -0.39 10.42
N SER A 6 -2.44 0.33 10.27
CA SER A 6 -1.23 -0.21 9.67
C SER A 6 -0.04 -0.12 10.64
N THR A 7 0.90 -1.04 10.50
CA THR A 7 2.20 -0.97 11.16
C THR A 7 3.26 -0.74 10.10
N PRO A 8 4.15 0.25 10.27
CA PRO A 8 5.19 0.52 9.28
C PRO A 8 6.16 -0.66 9.17
N PRO A 9 6.57 -1.03 7.95
CA PRO A 9 7.54 -2.09 7.75
C PRO A 9 8.89 -1.73 8.39
N GLY A 10 9.52 -2.70 9.04
CA GLY A 10 10.87 -2.58 9.60
C GLY A 10 10.96 -2.10 11.05
N ARG A 11 9.87 -1.79 11.74
CA ARG A 11 9.90 -1.56 13.20
C ARG A 11 9.77 -2.89 13.95
N LYS A 12 10.70 -3.13 14.89
CA LYS A 12 10.54 -4.19 15.88
C LYS A 12 9.33 -3.84 16.75
N LEU A 13 8.29 -4.65 16.66
CA LEU A 13 7.03 -4.51 17.43
C LEU A 13 7.24 -4.65 18.97
N TRP A 14 8.41 -5.11 19.39
CA TRP A 14 8.73 -5.47 20.77
C TRP A 14 10.00 -4.74 21.22
N THR A 15 9.93 -3.41 21.32
CA THR A 15 10.90 -2.65 22.13
C THR A 15 10.32 -2.49 23.53
N SER A 16 11.18 -2.42 24.55
CA SER A 16 10.80 -2.25 25.96
C SER A 16 9.87 -1.04 26.22
N ASP A 17 9.79 -0.09 25.28
CA ASP A 17 8.98 1.11 25.38
C ASP A 17 7.66 1.04 24.58
N ALA A 18 7.36 -0.12 23.97
CA ALA A 18 6.11 -0.32 23.27
C ALA A 18 4.97 -0.49 24.27
N LYS A 19 4.11 0.52 24.38
CA LYS A 19 2.84 0.43 25.11
C LYS A 19 1.76 -0.05 24.13
N PRO A 20 1.40 -1.34 24.13
CA PRO A 20 0.48 -1.92 23.13
C PRO A 20 -0.95 -1.36 23.24
N PHE A 21 -1.31 -0.74 24.36
CA PHE A 21 -2.63 -0.16 24.61
C PHE A 21 -2.60 1.38 24.66
N ASP A 22 -1.52 2.02 24.18
CA ASP A 22 -1.51 3.48 24.03
C ASP A 22 -2.19 3.85 22.70
N PHE A 23 -3.40 4.40 22.77
CA PHE A 23 -4.18 4.90 21.65
C PHE A 23 -4.17 6.44 21.55
N GLY A 24 -3.21 7.10 22.19
CA GLY A 24 -3.02 8.54 22.09
C GLY A 24 -2.81 8.98 20.63
N LEU A 25 -3.50 10.01 20.18
CA LEU A 25 -3.48 10.48 18.79
C LEU A 25 -2.08 10.85 18.27
N THR A 26 -1.15 11.21 19.17
CA THR A 26 0.21 11.66 18.81
C THR A 26 1.30 10.80 19.40
N THR A 27 1.01 10.00 20.42
CA THR A 27 1.99 9.22 21.21
C THR A 27 1.94 7.73 20.86
N SER A 28 0.79 7.28 20.37
CA SER A 28 0.56 5.87 20.01
C SER A 28 1.54 5.37 18.95
N ASN A 29 2.02 4.14 19.14
CA ASN A 29 2.73 3.40 18.10
C ASN A 29 1.77 2.78 17.06
N HIS A 30 0.47 2.87 17.29
CA HIS A 30 -0.54 2.52 16.30
C HIS A 30 -0.75 3.68 15.33
N PHE A 31 -0.92 3.36 14.06
CA PHE A 31 -1.20 4.33 13.01
C PHE A 31 -2.63 4.13 12.51
N VAL A 32 -3.33 5.25 12.31
CA VAL A 32 -4.65 5.25 11.68
C VAL A 32 -4.54 6.05 10.39
N ASP A 33 -4.86 5.39 9.29
CA ASP A 33 -4.84 5.98 7.95
C ASP A 33 -6.27 6.31 7.50
N ALA A 34 -6.46 7.51 7.00
CA ALA A 34 -7.63 7.83 6.20
C ALA A 34 -7.30 7.52 4.74
N VAL A 35 -8.08 6.64 4.12
CA VAL A 35 -7.88 6.20 2.73
C VAL A 35 -9.09 6.61 1.90
N VAL A 36 -8.82 7.29 0.79
CA VAL A 36 -9.79 7.57 -0.25
C VAL A 36 -9.28 6.92 -1.53
N SER A 37 -10.11 6.12 -2.17
CA SER A 37 -9.80 5.55 -3.47
C SER A 37 -10.95 5.77 -4.43
N TYR A 38 -10.60 6.06 -5.68
CA TYR A 38 -11.55 6.27 -6.75
C TYR A 38 -11.06 5.55 -8.01
N GLN A 39 -11.92 4.77 -8.61
CA GLN A 39 -11.68 4.11 -9.90
C GLN A 39 -12.58 4.74 -10.94
N LEU A 40 -12.00 5.15 -12.07
CA LEU A 40 -12.78 5.70 -13.18
C LEU A 40 -13.65 4.60 -13.80
N PRO A 41 -14.95 4.83 -13.97
CA PRO A 41 -15.85 3.80 -14.49
C PRO A 41 -15.64 3.48 -15.98
N TRP A 42 -15.13 4.45 -16.76
CA TRP A 42 -14.93 4.32 -18.22
C TRP A 42 -13.48 4.05 -18.64
N PHE A 43 -12.55 4.10 -17.70
CA PHE A 43 -11.14 3.89 -18.00
C PHE A 43 -10.47 3.15 -16.83
N PRO A 44 -9.62 2.15 -17.07
CA PRO A 44 -9.05 1.30 -16.03
C PRO A 44 -7.95 2.02 -15.22
N LEU A 45 -8.23 3.25 -14.79
CA LEU A 45 -7.38 4.09 -13.99
C LEU A 45 -7.95 4.22 -12.58
N SER A 46 -7.10 4.10 -11.58
CA SER A 46 -7.46 4.24 -10.17
C SER A 46 -6.58 5.29 -9.50
N LEU A 47 -7.20 6.12 -8.68
CA LEU A 47 -6.52 7.08 -7.80
C LEU A 47 -6.72 6.64 -6.35
N LYS A 48 -5.66 6.59 -5.58
CA LYS A 48 -5.67 6.32 -4.15
C LYS A 48 -4.96 7.45 -3.42
N TRP A 49 -5.57 7.90 -2.34
CA TRP A 49 -5.01 8.90 -1.44
C TRP A 49 -5.06 8.36 -0.02
N THR A 50 -3.92 8.36 0.67
CA THR A 50 -3.80 7.87 2.03
C THR A 50 -3.11 8.93 2.87
N THR A 51 -3.70 9.28 4.02
CA THR A 51 -3.11 10.24 4.96
C THR A 51 -3.14 9.66 6.37
N LEU A 52 -2.02 9.76 7.06
CA LEU A 52 -1.90 9.39 8.47
C LEU A 52 -2.64 10.40 9.33
N VAL A 53 -3.75 10.00 9.95
CA VAL A 53 -4.60 10.88 10.78
C VAL A 53 -4.40 10.68 12.27
N ALA A 54 -3.80 9.55 12.69
CA ALA A 54 -3.39 9.31 14.08
C ALA A 54 -2.13 8.46 14.15
N GLY A 55 -1.39 8.56 15.27
CA GLY A 55 -0.14 7.87 15.50
C GLY A 55 1.06 8.81 15.58
N LYS A 56 2.23 8.26 15.85
CA LYS A 56 3.47 9.00 16.05
C LYS A 56 4.07 9.47 14.71
N ASP A 57 3.59 10.57 14.21
CA ASP A 57 4.02 11.22 12.96
C ASP A 57 4.40 12.71 13.21
N PRO A 58 5.44 12.99 14.06
CA PRO A 58 5.85 14.36 14.34
C PRO A 58 6.68 14.94 13.20
N ASN A 59 6.45 16.22 12.90
CA ASN A 59 7.34 17.06 12.11
C ASN A 59 8.53 17.58 12.95
N ALA A 60 9.38 18.40 12.35
CA ALA A 60 10.54 18.99 13.05
C ALA A 60 10.16 19.88 14.24
N GLU A 61 8.95 20.41 14.25
CA GLU A 61 8.41 21.30 15.29
C GLU A 61 7.61 20.52 16.36
N GLY A 62 7.59 19.18 16.30
CA GLY A 62 6.81 18.34 17.20
C GLY A 62 5.31 18.28 16.91
N LYS A 63 4.84 18.99 15.87
CA LYS A 63 3.45 18.92 15.40
C LYS A 63 3.25 17.72 14.49
N ARG A 64 2.00 17.32 14.30
CA ARG A 64 1.66 16.24 13.37
C ARG A 64 2.00 16.62 11.93
N ASN A 65 2.62 15.70 11.21
CA ASN A 65 3.06 15.93 9.83
C ASN A 65 1.98 15.58 8.79
N PHE A 66 0.97 14.77 9.15
CA PHE A 66 -0.03 14.24 8.22
C PHE A 66 0.64 13.59 7.01
N THR A 67 1.56 12.65 7.29
CA THR A 67 2.25 11.91 6.23
C THR A 67 1.25 11.35 5.24
N THR A 68 1.43 11.73 3.98
CA THR A 68 0.48 11.44 2.89
C THR A 68 1.17 10.68 1.76
N TYR A 69 0.42 9.77 1.16
CA TYR A 69 0.77 9.02 -0.02
C TYR A 69 -0.36 9.08 -1.03
N ALA A 70 -0.06 9.42 -2.25
CA ALA A 70 -0.99 9.36 -3.37
C ALA A 70 -0.47 8.39 -4.42
N GLU A 71 -1.37 7.62 -5.02
CA GLU A 71 -1.04 6.63 -6.04
C GLU A 71 -1.99 6.76 -7.22
N LEU A 72 -1.43 6.80 -8.41
CA LEU A 72 -2.14 6.65 -9.66
C LEU A 72 -1.78 5.29 -10.24
N SER A 73 -2.78 4.48 -10.54
CA SER A 73 -2.56 3.13 -11.09
C SER A 73 -3.49 2.82 -12.25
N TYR A 74 -2.99 1.98 -13.14
CA TYR A 74 -3.68 1.51 -14.33
C TYR A 74 -3.72 0.00 -14.33
N THR A 75 -4.87 -0.60 -14.66
CA THR A 75 -5.04 -2.06 -14.79
C THR A 75 -5.57 -2.41 -16.16
N HIS A 76 -4.86 -3.24 -16.89
CA HIS A 76 -5.38 -3.83 -18.12
C HIS A 76 -5.57 -5.34 -17.95
N ARG A 77 -6.69 -5.86 -18.42
CA ARG A 77 -7.04 -7.29 -18.36
C ARG A 77 -7.45 -7.77 -19.73
N TRP A 78 -6.90 -8.93 -20.11
CA TRP A 78 -7.34 -9.66 -21.29
C TRP A 78 -7.33 -11.17 -21.01
N ASN A 79 -8.49 -11.78 -21.10
CA ASN A 79 -8.68 -13.18 -20.70
C ASN A 79 -8.18 -13.45 -19.27
N ASP A 80 -7.27 -14.40 -19.13
CA ASP A 80 -6.69 -14.82 -17.85
C ASP A 80 -5.43 -14.02 -17.47
N PHE A 81 -5.02 -13.08 -18.32
CA PHE A 81 -3.82 -12.24 -18.06
C PHE A 81 -4.21 -10.83 -17.65
N SER A 82 -3.43 -10.25 -16.74
CA SER A 82 -3.57 -8.86 -16.36
C SER A 82 -2.22 -8.19 -16.10
N VAL A 83 -2.17 -6.90 -16.43
CA VAL A 83 -1.07 -6.00 -16.12
C VAL A 83 -1.61 -4.89 -15.24
N TRP A 84 -0.91 -4.62 -14.16
CA TRP A 84 -1.15 -3.48 -13.30
C TRP A 84 0.13 -2.67 -13.20
N GLY A 85 0.03 -1.35 -13.37
CA GLY A 85 1.13 -0.41 -13.18
C GLY A 85 0.70 0.72 -12.27
N GLY A 86 1.58 1.17 -11.38
CA GLY A 86 1.30 2.22 -10.42
C GLY A 86 2.48 3.16 -10.21
N VAL A 87 2.14 4.43 -10.00
CA VAL A 87 3.08 5.49 -9.60
C VAL A 87 2.60 6.07 -8.28
N GLY A 88 3.44 6.00 -7.27
CA GLY A 88 3.18 6.54 -5.94
C GLY A 88 4.03 7.75 -5.64
N VAL A 89 3.44 8.75 -5.03
CA VAL A 89 4.10 9.99 -4.62
C VAL A 89 3.80 10.32 -3.16
N THR A 90 4.78 10.88 -2.49
CA THR A 90 4.62 11.54 -1.20
C THR A 90 4.68 13.04 -1.46
N PRO A 91 3.58 13.81 -1.29
CA PRO A 91 3.54 15.23 -1.66
C PRO A 91 4.51 16.11 -0.86
N TRP A 92 4.77 15.72 0.38
CA TRP A 92 5.69 16.41 1.28
C TRP A 92 6.50 15.44 2.13
N LYS A 93 7.48 15.95 2.88
CA LYS A 93 8.27 15.15 3.82
C LYS A 93 7.38 14.48 4.87
N GLY A 94 7.70 13.24 5.23
CA GLY A 94 6.92 12.47 6.19
C GLY A 94 7.61 11.17 6.58
N LEU A 95 6.88 10.22 7.10
CA LEU A 95 7.41 8.90 7.48
C LEU A 95 7.97 8.11 6.29
N TYR A 96 7.37 8.28 5.09
CA TYR A 96 7.81 7.59 3.88
C TYR A 96 9.11 8.16 3.31
N HIS A 97 9.33 9.47 3.47
CA HIS A 97 10.60 10.11 3.14
C HIS A 97 10.79 11.37 3.97
N ARG A 98 11.86 11.39 4.78
CA ARG A 98 12.10 12.45 5.79
C ARG A 98 12.68 13.74 5.21
N ALA A 99 13.28 13.70 4.04
CA ALA A 99 13.97 14.85 3.47
C ALA A 99 13.04 15.73 2.63
N LYS A 100 12.24 15.13 1.71
CA LYS A 100 11.39 15.87 0.76
C LYS A 100 10.23 15.02 0.28
N GLY A 101 9.25 15.64 -0.38
CA GLY A 101 8.27 14.93 -1.20
C GLY A 101 8.87 14.48 -2.52
N GLY A 102 8.21 13.55 -3.20
CA GLY A 102 8.63 13.05 -4.49
C GLY A 102 7.99 11.70 -4.85
N VAL A 103 8.38 11.17 -6.00
CA VAL A 103 7.99 9.82 -6.42
C VAL A 103 8.74 8.82 -5.55
N ASN A 104 8.02 8.03 -4.79
CA ASN A 104 8.59 7.04 -3.87
C ASN A 104 8.20 5.60 -4.21
N ASN A 105 7.37 5.41 -5.23
CA ASN A 105 6.95 4.08 -5.66
C ASN A 105 6.65 4.05 -7.16
N LEU A 106 7.33 3.18 -7.88
CA LEU A 106 7.05 2.81 -9.26
C LEU A 106 6.85 1.30 -9.26
N GLU A 107 5.67 0.83 -9.62
CA GLU A 107 5.35 -0.60 -9.58
C GLU A 107 4.79 -1.10 -10.90
N LEU A 108 5.18 -2.32 -11.24
CA LEU A 108 4.60 -3.10 -12.32
C LEU A 108 4.30 -4.51 -11.82
N LYS A 109 3.07 -4.96 -12.00
CA LYS A 109 2.64 -6.32 -11.68
C LYS A 109 2.07 -6.98 -12.91
N LEU A 110 2.55 -8.18 -13.21
CA LEU A 110 2.00 -9.08 -14.21
C LEU A 110 1.34 -10.24 -13.48
N GLN A 111 0.16 -10.64 -13.91
CA GLN A 111 -0.55 -11.75 -13.30
C GLN A 111 -1.23 -12.60 -14.38
N TYR A 112 -1.14 -13.92 -14.22
CA TYR A 112 -1.84 -14.90 -15.01
C TYR A 112 -2.70 -15.78 -14.10
N ASN A 113 -4.01 -15.93 -14.42
CA ASN A 113 -4.94 -16.73 -13.65
C ASN A 113 -4.97 -18.16 -14.19
N PHE A 114 -4.19 -19.02 -13.57
CA PHE A 114 -4.18 -20.43 -13.91
C PHE A 114 -5.46 -21.10 -13.41
N ARG A 115 -6.20 -21.75 -14.28
CA ARG A 115 -7.35 -22.59 -13.91
C ARG A 115 -6.86 -24.01 -13.67
N LEU A 116 -6.87 -24.44 -12.40
CA LEU A 116 -6.47 -25.80 -12.04
C LEU A 116 -7.62 -26.80 -12.28
N TYR A 117 -8.77 -26.46 -11.77
CA TYR A 117 -10.02 -27.19 -11.89
C TYR A 117 -11.16 -26.25 -11.54
N GLU A 118 -12.28 -26.27 -12.29
CA GLU A 118 -13.41 -25.42 -11.93
C GLU A 118 -14.03 -25.85 -10.59
N PRO A 119 -14.22 -24.95 -9.61
CA PRO A 119 -14.01 -23.49 -9.64
C PRO A 119 -12.67 -23.01 -9.09
N ILE A 120 -11.64 -23.84 -8.99
CA ILE A 120 -10.36 -23.53 -8.35
C ILE A 120 -9.43 -22.83 -9.34
N THR A 121 -8.97 -21.65 -8.96
CA THR A 121 -8.00 -20.87 -9.73
C THR A 121 -6.74 -20.58 -8.92
N MET A 122 -5.60 -20.52 -9.62
CA MET A 122 -4.31 -20.20 -9.04
C MET A 122 -3.67 -19.02 -9.80
N PRO A 123 -3.94 -17.78 -9.39
CA PRO A 123 -3.24 -16.61 -9.91
C PRO A 123 -1.75 -16.69 -9.60
N LEU A 124 -0.92 -16.72 -10.65
CA LEU A 124 0.52 -16.55 -10.58
C LEU A 124 0.84 -15.11 -10.88
N PHE A 125 1.73 -14.49 -10.13
CA PHE A 125 2.10 -13.11 -10.39
C PHE A 125 3.58 -12.85 -10.17
N THR A 126 4.08 -11.87 -10.90
CA THR A 126 5.36 -11.23 -10.65
C THR A 126 5.15 -9.73 -10.47
N LYS A 127 5.93 -9.12 -9.59
CA LYS A 127 5.87 -7.70 -9.28
C LYS A 127 7.28 -7.14 -9.21
N ILE A 128 7.46 -6.00 -9.83
CA ILE A 128 8.64 -5.17 -9.74
C ILE A 128 8.23 -3.87 -9.07
N ALA A 129 8.99 -3.44 -8.07
CA ALA A 129 8.80 -2.17 -7.41
C ALA A 129 10.14 -1.44 -7.29
N TYR A 130 10.16 -0.17 -7.62
CA TYR A 130 11.31 0.70 -7.49
C TYR A 130 10.93 1.96 -6.72
N ASN A 131 11.74 2.30 -5.71
CA ASN A 131 11.61 3.54 -4.97
C ASN A 131 12.74 4.51 -5.38
N PRO A 132 12.44 5.54 -6.19
CA PRO A 132 13.45 6.50 -6.65
C PRO A 132 14.08 7.33 -5.54
N LEU A 133 13.37 7.54 -4.42
CA LEU A 133 13.87 8.34 -3.30
C LEU A 133 14.89 7.60 -2.43
N SER A 134 14.77 6.28 -2.33
CA SER A 134 15.70 5.43 -1.57
C SER A 134 16.59 4.56 -2.45
N GLU A 135 16.42 4.64 -3.77
CA GLU A 135 17.13 3.82 -4.79
C GLU A 135 16.99 2.32 -4.54
N GLN A 136 15.85 1.91 -3.96
CA GLN A 136 15.57 0.51 -3.65
C GLN A 136 14.76 -0.14 -4.74
N PHE A 137 15.20 -1.31 -5.14
CA PHE A 137 14.52 -2.17 -6.11
C PHE A 137 14.06 -3.46 -5.44
N HIS A 138 12.82 -3.86 -5.70
CA HIS A 138 12.22 -5.08 -5.20
C HIS A 138 11.65 -5.90 -6.34
N PHE A 139 11.91 -7.19 -6.30
CA PHE A 139 11.30 -8.18 -7.20
C PHE A 139 10.57 -9.21 -6.37
N LEU A 140 9.34 -9.52 -6.74
CA LEU A 140 8.50 -10.48 -6.06
C LEU A 140 7.85 -11.41 -7.07
N VAL A 141 7.85 -12.71 -6.77
CA VAL A 141 7.06 -13.73 -7.46
C VAL A 141 6.16 -14.40 -6.43
N GLY A 142 4.93 -14.66 -6.80
CA GLY A 142 3.98 -15.28 -5.89
C GLY A 142 2.85 -16.01 -6.62
N ALA A 143 2.17 -16.83 -5.84
CA ALA A 143 0.96 -17.52 -6.26
C ALA A 143 -0.10 -17.40 -5.16
N ASN A 144 -1.35 -17.29 -5.56
CA ASN A 144 -2.50 -17.39 -4.68
C ASN A 144 -3.31 -18.63 -5.05
N LEU A 145 -3.96 -19.26 -4.10
CA LEU A 145 -4.94 -20.30 -4.36
C LEU A 145 -6.33 -19.76 -4.01
N ILE A 146 -7.22 -19.69 -4.99
CA ILE A 146 -8.59 -19.22 -4.81
C ILE A 146 -9.51 -20.42 -4.91
N ILE A 147 -10.12 -20.77 -3.79
CA ILE A 147 -11.12 -21.82 -3.68
C ILE A 147 -12.44 -21.12 -3.32
N PRO A 148 -13.36 -20.93 -4.28
CA PRO A 148 -14.65 -20.33 -3.96
C PRO A 148 -15.44 -21.31 -3.11
N TYR A 149 -15.73 -20.94 -1.89
CA TYR A 149 -16.53 -21.71 -0.95
C TYR A 149 -17.92 -21.06 -0.84
N THR A 150 -18.94 -21.80 -1.22
CA THR A 150 -20.34 -21.34 -1.04
C THR A 150 -20.90 -22.06 0.17
N PHE A 151 -21.15 -21.33 1.25
CA PHE A 151 -21.97 -21.85 2.33
C PHE A 151 -23.42 -21.97 1.81
N LYS A 152 -23.96 -23.18 1.83
CA LYS A 152 -25.39 -23.43 1.66
C LYS A 152 -26.07 -23.34 3.00
#